data_b7f0b335b5155aeca9d346c5d31b8b79
#
_entry.id   b7f0b335b5155aeca9d346c5d31b8b79
#
_cell.length_a   1.000
_cell.length_b   1.000
_cell.length_c   1.000
_cell.angle_alpha   90.00
_cell.angle_beta   90.00
_cell.angle_gamma   90.00
#
_symmetry.space_group_name_H-M   'P 1'
#
loop_
_entity.id
_entity.type
_entity.pdbx_description
1 polymer ?
#
loop_
_entity_poly.entity_id
_entity_poly.type
_entity_poly.pdbx_seq_one_letter_code
_entity_poly.pdbx_strand_id
1 'polypeptide(L)'
;LFRSLDESAMNEFLDSGAVADKRLKAMISARSLFPVFFGSALAMEGIDGFLAGFERYTKEIEPGARFGARVYKVSHDEHGNRLTWLRVTGGEIKAKMVLDGDEKADQVRLYSGAKFTTVDALPAGSVCAVTGLTHSRPGQGLGDQCDADAPVLQPVLTYTLLPQGEDPHRCLTALRELDDEDPLLHVVWQERLQEIHVQLMGAVQLEIIQQIMRDRFNLNVGFGPGSILYKETIAHAVEGIGHFEPLRHYAEAHVLLEPGEPGSGLTFATSCSEDVLARNWQRLILTHFAEKEHLGVLIGVPITDMKLTLLTGRAHEKHTEGGDFRQATYRAIRQGLMTALVEGDFSRHDLFDEDAAEDVAEDAAAADAKTARTDESEPSDGSAFASAAARDPGWCRVLEPWYRFRLDIPQDMLGRAMSDIQRMSGTFDPPEMDGQYAVLAGVCPVSEMRDYAMDVNVYTHGTGHLGCVFDGYRPCHNAAEVIEQAGYDPGDDLENTPDSVFCAHGAGYTVKWYRVPDFMHLDRAYDAGQ
;
A
#
# COMPACT_ATOMS: atom_id res chain seq x y z
N LEU A 1 9.53 39.95 13.31
CA LEU A 1 9.08 38.84 12.42
C LEU A 1 10.23 38.06 11.75
N PHE A 2 11.45 38.58 11.76
CA PHE A 2 12.64 37.90 11.19
C PHE A 2 13.48 37.16 12.23
N ARG A 3 12.91 36.88 13.38
CA ARG A 3 13.63 36.31 14.53
C ARG A 3 14.09 34.89 14.20
N SER A 4 15.37 34.73 13.93
CA SER A 4 16.14 33.48 13.93
C SER A 4 16.30 32.67 12.63
N LEU A 5 15.70 33.00 11.49
CA LEU A 5 15.77 32.16 10.30
C LEU A 5 16.79 32.58 9.23
N ASP A 6 17.17 33.85 9.16
CA ASP A 6 18.18 34.37 8.21
C ASP A 6 18.90 35.60 8.79
N GLU A 7 20.14 35.42 9.29
CA GLU A 7 20.97 36.50 9.85
C GLU A 7 21.26 37.62 8.83
N SER A 8 21.37 37.25 7.54
CA SER A 8 21.63 38.20 6.48
C SER A 8 20.42 39.11 6.21
N ALA A 9 19.20 38.55 6.26
CA ALA A 9 17.98 39.36 6.15
C ALA A 9 17.78 40.26 7.36
N MET A 10 18.17 39.81 8.55
CA MET A 10 18.14 40.61 9.78
C MET A 10 19.10 41.81 9.67
N ASN A 11 20.34 41.59 9.25
CA ASN A 11 21.33 42.64 9.09
C ASN A 11 20.89 43.66 8.05
N GLU A 12 20.41 43.22 6.91
CA GLU A 12 19.88 44.09 5.84
C GLU A 12 18.73 44.98 6.35
N PHE A 13 17.81 44.39 7.13
CA PHE A 13 16.70 45.14 7.73
C PHE A 13 17.20 46.16 8.80
N LEU A 14 18.18 45.80 9.63
CA LEU A 14 18.73 46.68 10.62
C LEU A 14 19.49 47.88 10.01
N ASP A 15 20.15 47.64 8.86
CA ASP A 15 20.95 48.64 8.17
C ASP A 15 20.10 49.62 7.33
N SER A 16 19.04 49.11 6.68
CA SER A 16 18.27 49.86 5.67
C SER A 16 16.80 50.07 6.01
N GLY A 17 16.28 49.39 7.03
CA GLY A 17 14.85 49.36 7.38
C GLY A 17 13.97 48.52 6.46
N ALA A 18 14.56 47.86 5.44
CA ALA A 18 13.86 47.03 4.50
C ALA A 18 14.71 45.81 4.09
N VAL A 19 14.07 44.77 3.57
CA VAL A 19 14.74 43.60 2.97
C VAL A 19 14.46 43.60 1.48
N ALA A 20 15.48 43.37 0.66
CA ALA A 20 15.32 43.38 -0.80
C ALA A 20 14.40 42.29 -1.30
N ASP A 21 13.57 42.57 -2.31
CA ASP A 21 12.61 41.62 -2.89
C ASP A 21 13.24 40.32 -3.35
N LYS A 22 14.47 40.37 -3.88
CA LYS A 22 15.21 39.16 -4.28
C LYS A 22 15.40 38.19 -3.11
N ARG A 23 15.72 38.72 -1.91
CA ARG A 23 15.89 37.92 -0.70
C ARG A 23 14.56 37.42 -0.18
N LEU A 24 13.52 38.27 -0.16
CA LEU A 24 12.18 37.89 0.22
C LEU A 24 11.66 36.74 -0.67
N LYS A 25 11.81 36.83 -1.99
CA LYS A 25 11.45 35.77 -2.94
C LYS A 25 12.22 34.45 -2.66
N ALA A 26 13.50 34.54 -2.34
CA ALA A 26 14.31 33.36 -2.00
C ALA A 26 13.83 32.69 -0.70
N MET A 27 13.54 33.48 0.34
CA MET A 27 13.03 32.98 1.62
C MET A 27 11.62 32.37 1.48
N ILE A 28 10.75 32.97 0.67
CA ILE A 28 9.41 32.45 0.36
C ILE A 28 9.52 31.15 -0.41
N SER A 29 10.41 31.10 -1.42
CA SER A 29 10.66 29.87 -2.20
C SER A 29 11.22 28.74 -1.36
N ALA A 30 12.05 29.06 -0.32
CA ALA A 30 12.58 28.11 0.65
C ALA A 30 11.57 27.74 1.77
N ARG A 31 10.36 28.31 1.74
CA ARG A 31 9.33 28.12 2.79
C ARG A 31 9.78 28.56 4.18
N SER A 32 10.72 29.47 4.29
CA SER A 32 11.18 30.08 5.55
C SER A 32 10.49 31.40 5.88
N LEU A 33 9.71 31.95 4.93
CA LEU A 33 8.90 33.16 5.07
C LEU A 33 7.57 33.00 4.36
N PHE A 34 6.48 33.40 5.02
CA PHE A 34 5.13 33.36 4.46
C PHE A 34 4.53 34.77 4.48
N PRO A 35 4.22 35.37 3.30
CA PRO A 35 3.55 36.65 3.24
C PRO A 35 2.08 36.52 3.69
N VAL A 36 1.61 37.47 4.49
CA VAL A 36 0.23 37.51 4.99
C VAL A 36 -0.45 38.77 4.51
N PHE A 37 -1.64 38.64 3.95
CA PHE A 37 -2.48 39.73 3.46
C PHE A 37 -3.81 39.71 4.19
N PHE A 38 -4.26 40.89 4.59
CA PHE A 38 -5.57 41.06 5.22
C PHE A 38 -6.54 41.66 4.23
N GLY A 39 -7.76 41.13 4.19
CA GLY A 39 -8.79 41.61 3.29
C GLY A 39 -10.16 40.98 3.59
N SER A 40 -11.18 41.49 2.90
CA SER A 40 -12.53 40.93 2.90
C SER A 40 -12.92 40.57 1.48
N ALA A 41 -12.99 39.27 1.16
CA ALA A 41 -13.41 38.81 -0.16
C ALA A 41 -14.83 39.24 -0.51
N LEU A 42 -15.75 39.24 0.48
CA LEU A 42 -17.13 39.67 0.29
C LEU A 42 -17.26 41.17 -0.02
N ALA A 43 -16.44 42.01 0.64
CA ALA A 43 -16.40 43.44 0.41
C ALA A 43 -15.44 43.85 -0.74
N MET A 44 -14.72 42.90 -1.32
CA MET A 44 -13.67 43.15 -2.34
C MET A 44 -12.54 44.04 -1.83
N GLU A 45 -12.34 44.15 -0.53
CA GLU A 45 -11.27 44.92 0.09
C GLU A 45 -9.97 44.12 0.20
N GLY A 46 -8.81 44.72 -0.14
CA GLY A 46 -7.49 44.09 0.00
C GLY A 46 -7.15 43.08 -1.12
N ILE A 47 -8.05 42.79 -2.05
CA ILE A 47 -7.85 41.82 -3.14
C ILE A 47 -6.74 42.28 -4.10
N ASP A 48 -6.73 43.56 -4.49
CA ASP A 48 -5.68 44.09 -5.38
C ASP A 48 -4.30 44.02 -4.72
N GLY A 49 -4.20 44.29 -3.42
CA GLY A 49 -2.96 44.15 -2.66
C GLY A 49 -2.47 42.71 -2.57
N PHE A 50 -3.39 41.74 -2.41
CA PHE A 50 -3.06 40.31 -2.44
C PHE A 50 -2.55 39.88 -3.83
N LEU A 51 -3.24 40.24 -4.90
CA LEU A 51 -2.84 39.90 -6.26
C LEU A 51 -1.49 40.54 -6.65
N ALA A 52 -1.27 41.81 -6.30
CA ALA A 52 0.02 42.46 -6.51
C ALA A 52 1.14 41.81 -5.71
N GLY A 53 0.86 41.38 -4.47
CA GLY A 53 1.81 40.63 -3.64
C GLY A 53 2.11 39.26 -4.19
N PHE A 54 1.10 38.56 -4.72
CA PHE A 54 1.27 37.27 -5.38
C PHE A 54 2.19 37.41 -6.60
N GLU A 55 1.97 38.38 -7.49
CA GLU A 55 2.82 38.64 -8.64
C GLU A 55 4.25 39.03 -8.22
N ARG A 56 4.38 39.89 -7.19
CA ARG A 56 5.68 40.41 -6.71
C ARG A 56 6.53 39.32 -6.08
N TYR A 57 5.96 38.38 -5.32
CA TYR A 57 6.71 37.44 -4.48
C TYR A 57 6.83 36.03 -5.06
N THR A 58 6.05 35.67 -6.11
CA THR A 58 6.25 34.39 -6.79
C THR A 58 7.52 34.39 -7.64
N LYS A 59 8.18 33.24 -7.67
CA LYS A 59 9.34 33.01 -8.53
C LYS A 59 8.86 32.63 -9.93
N GLU A 60 9.37 33.31 -10.95
CA GLU A 60 9.21 32.88 -12.34
C GLU A 60 9.94 31.54 -12.55
N ILE A 61 9.23 30.58 -13.14
CA ILE A 61 9.79 29.24 -13.42
C ILE A 61 10.32 29.29 -14.86
N GLU A 62 11.62 29.12 -15.03
CA GLU A 62 12.23 28.96 -16.35
C GLU A 62 11.87 27.57 -16.89
N PRO A 63 11.19 27.50 -18.06
CA PRO A 63 10.82 26.21 -18.62
C PRO A 63 12.04 25.45 -19.15
N GLY A 64 12.02 24.12 -19.02
CA GLY A 64 13.00 23.26 -19.64
C GLY A 64 13.00 23.36 -21.17
N ALA A 65 14.16 23.15 -21.81
CA ALA A 65 14.29 23.23 -23.27
C ALA A 65 13.64 22.05 -24.00
N ARG A 66 13.64 20.86 -23.36
CA ARG A 66 13.01 19.64 -23.90
C ARG A 66 11.62 19.47 -23.34
N PHE A 67 10.80 18.68 -24.04
CA PHE A 67 9.46 18.37 -23.58
C PHE A 67 9.49 17.77 -22.16
N GLY A 68 8.67 18.32 -21.31
CA GLY A 68 8.36 17.82 -19.99
C GLY A 68 6.94 18.26 -19.61
N ALA A 69 6.20 17.38 -18.96
CA ALA A 69 4.88 17.69 -18.42
C ALA A 69 4.60 16.89 -17.14
N ARG A 70 3.76 17.44 -16.26
CA ARG A 70 3.25 16.78 -15.06
C ARG A 70 1.78 16.51 -15.22
N VAL A 71 1.38 15.24 -15.05
CA VAL A 71 -0.02 14.86 -14.90
C VAL A 71 -0.47 15.29 -13.51
N TYR A 72 -1.49 16.12 -13.40
CA TYR A 72 -2.02 16.56 -12.11
C TYR A 72 -3.43 16.06 -11.83
N LYS A 73 -4.14 15.60 -12.87
CA LYS A 73 -5.49 15.05 -12.73
C LYS A 73 -5.80 14.12 -13.90
N VAL A 74 -6.61 13.10 -13.62
CA VAL A 74 -7.35 12.30 -14.61
C VAL A 74 -8.83 12.55 -14.39
N SER A 75 -9.63 12.60 -15.44
CA SER A 75 -11.09 12.69 -15.37
C SER A 75 -11.72 12.12 -16.63
N HIS A 76 -13.04 11.92 -16.63
CA HIS A 76 -13.81 11.50 -17.80
C HIS A 76 -14.75 12.63 -18.22
N ASP A 77 -14.94 12.82 -19.52
CA ASP A 77 -15.91 13.77 -20.05
C ASP A 77 -17.33 13.16 -20.09
N GLU A 78 -18.34 13.96 -20.45
CA GLU A 78 -19.75 13.52 -20.51
C GLU A 78 -20.00 12.34 -21.47
N HIS A 79 -19.04 12.03 -22.34
CA HIS A 79 -19.06 10.93 -23.28
C HIS A 79 -18.25 9.71 -22.81
N GLY A 80 -17.69 9.76 -21.60
CA GLY A 80 -16.83 8.71 -21.04
C GLY A 80 -15.40 8.70 -21.62
N ASN A 81 -14.98 9.75 -22.37
CA ASN A 81 -13.61 9.81 -22.82
C ASN A 81 -12.69 10.19 -21.67
N ARG A 82 -11.62 9.44 -21.51
CA ARG A 82 -10.57 9.70 -20.53
C ARG A 82 -9.77 10.96 -20.89
N LEU A 83 -9.64 11.86 -19.94
CA LEU A 83 -8.91 13.11 -20.05
C LEU A 83 -7.73 13.10 -19.08
N THR A 84 -6.51 13.16 -19.60
CA THR A 84 -5.30 13.36 -18.81
C THR A 84 -4.95 14.83 -18.78
N TRP A 85 -5.03 15.45 -17.62
CA TRP A 85 -4.74 16.87 -17.43
C TRP A 85 -3.27 17.08 -17.13
N LEU A 86 -2.64 17.91 -17.96
CA LEU A 86 -1.21 18.14 -17.94
C LEU A 86 -0.89 19.61 -17.68
N ARG A 87 0.17 19.83 -16.91
CA ARG A 87 0.92 21.08 -16.91
C ARG A 87 2.21 20.87 -17.70
N VAL A 88 2.40 21.56 -18.78
CA VAL A 88 3.62 21.51 -19.59
C VAL A 88 4.73 22.28 -18.86
N THR A 89 5.82 21.62 -18.53
CA THR A 89 6.93 22.18 -17.72
C THR A 89 8.17 22.49 -18.54
N GLY A 90 8.26 21.93 -19.76
CA GLY A 90 9.37 22.16 -20.68
C GLY A 90 8.95 21.95 -22.15
N GLY A 91 9.63 22.62 -23.08
CA GLY A 91 9.37 22.50 -24.49
C GLY A 91 7.92 22.81 -24.88
N GLU A 92 7.33 21.94 -25.68
CA GLU A 92 5.94 22.03 -26.13
C GLU A 92 5.29 20.65 -26.24
N ILE A 93 3.99 20.57 -25.99
CA ILE A 93 3.17 19.37 -26.28
C ILE A 93 2.49 19.55 -27.64
N LYS A 94 2.47 18.49 -28.45
CA LYS A 94 1.81 18.46 -29.76
C LYS A 94 0.75 17.39 -29.86
N ALA A 95 -0.30 17.66 -30.62
CA ALA A 95 -1.25 16.63 -31.01
C ALA A 95 -0.53 15.50 -31.79
N LYS A 96 -0.92 14.24 -31.52
CA LYS A 96 -0.31 13.03 -32.10
C LYS A 96 1.14 12.75 -31.65
N MET A 97 1.66 13.46 -30.66
CA MET A 97 2.98 13.21 -30.07
C MET A 97 2.93 11.92 -29.23
N VAL A 98 3.96 11.08 -29.36
CA VAL A 98 4.19 9.94 -28.46
C VAL A 98 4.79 10.48 -27.17
N LEU A 99 4.19 10.16 -26.03
CA LEU A 99 4.55 10.74 -24.74
C LEU A 99 5.30 9.77 -23.82
N ASP A 100 4.85 8.51 -23.77
CA ASP A 100 5.47 7.47 -22.96
C ASP A 100 5.20 6.10 -23.59
N GLY A 101 6.25 5.29 -23.76
CA GLY A 101 6.14 4.00 -24.43
C GLY A 101 5.42 4.11 -25.78
N ASP A 102 4.28 3.43 -25.91
CA ASP A 102 3.43 3.45 -27.10
C ASP A 102 2.24 4.45 -26.98
N GLU A 103 2.11 5.15 -25.86
CA GLU A 103 1.00 6.07 -25.60
C GLU A 103 1.15 7.38 -26.38
N LYS A 104 0.05 7.82 -26.96
CA LYS A 104 0.02 8.96 -27.86
C LYS A 104 -1.06 9.97 -27.46
N ALA A 105 -0.68 11.25 -27.40
CA ALA A 105 -1.63 12.34 -27.23
C ALA A 105 -2.49 12.50 -28.49
N ASP A 106 -3.70 11.98 -28.52
CA ASP A 106 -4.56 12.06 -29.70
C ASP A 106 -5.04 13.48 -29.99
N GLN A 107 -5.58 14.14 -28.99
CA GLN A 107 -5.99 15.54 -29.05
C GLN A 107 -5.40 16.30 -27.87
N VAL A 108 -5.05 17.54 -28.12
CA VAL A 108 -4.69 18.52 -27.08
C VAL A 108 -5.84 19.52 -26.98
N ARG A 109 -6.49 19.57 -25.80
CA ARG A 109 -7.67 20.39 -25.51
C ARG A 109 -7.33 21.50 -24.54
N LEU A 110 -7.62 22.73 -24.90
CA LEU A 110 -7.52 23.90 -24.01
C LEU A 110 -8.93 24.22 -23.49
N TYR A 111 -9.13 24.08 -22.18
CA TYR A 111 -10.42 24.31 -21.54
C TYR A 111 -10.57 25.75 -21.04
N SER A 112 -11.81 26.29 -21.18
CA SER A 112 -12.27 27.51 -20.53
C SER A 112 -13.65 27.24 -19.93
N GLY A 113 -13.69 26.96 -18.63
CA GLY A 113 -14.86 26.41 -17.97
C GLY A 113 -15.22 25.03 -18.53
N ALA A 114 -16.48 24.80 -18.90
CA ALA A 114 -16.94 23.55 -19.49
C ALA A 114 -16.63 23.40 -20.99
N LYS A 115 -16.21 24.49 -21.66
CA LYS A 115 -15.94 24.47 -23.09
C LYS A 115 -14.44 24.28 -23.36
N PHE A 116 -14.13 23.61 -24.45
CA PHE A 116 -12.74 23.43 -24.89
C PHE A 116 -12.56 23.78 -26.37
N THR A 117 -11.33 24.10 -26.74
CA THR A 117 -10.85 24.17 -28.10
C THR A 117 -9.72 23.17 -28.31
N THR A 118 -9.73 22.49 -29.46
CA THR A 118 -8.62 21.59 -29.82
C THR A 118 -7.52 22.46 -30.47
N VAL A 119 -6.28 22.22 -30.06
CA VAL A 119 -5.11 22.93 -30.54
C VAL A 119 -4.02 21.96 -31.01
N ASP A 120 -3.18 22.39 -31.96
CA ASP A 120 -2.12 21.51 -32.49
C ASP A 120 -0.91 21.43 -31.58
N ALA A 121 -0.60 22.49 -30.84
CA ALA A 121 0.52 22.55 -29.91
C ALA A 121 0.29 23.55 -28.78
N LEU A 122 0.93 23.34 -27.63
CA LEU A 122 0.96 24.28 -26.49
C LEU A 122 2.36 24.33 -25.89
N PRO A 123 2.89 25.54 -25.59
CA PRO A 123 4.20 25.72 -24.99
C PRO A 123 4.21 25.42 -23.49
N ALA A 124 5.41 25.30 -22.93
CA ALA A 124 5.64 25.24 -21.49
C ALA A 124 4.94 26.40 -20.76
N GLY A 125 4.45 26.12 -19.54
CA GLY A 125 3.59 27.01 -18.75
C GLY A 125 2.10 26.79 -18.98
N SER A 126 1.71 26.12 -20.08
CA SER A 126 0.31 25.82 -20.39
C SER A 126 -0.24 24.68 -19.57
N VAL A 127 -1.55 24.75 -19.32
CA VAL A 127 -2.36 23.67 -18.73
C VAL A 127 -3.36 23.21 -19.80
N CYS A 128 -3.41 21.90 -20.04
CA CYS A 128 -4.30 21.32 -21.04
C CYS A 128 -4.78 19.94 -20.62
N ALA A 129 -5.82 19.45 -21.28
CA ALA A 129 -6.21 18.05 -21.24
C ALA A 129 -5.83 17.36 -22.55
N VAL A 130 -5.38 16.12 -22.46
CA VAL A 130 -5.11 15.27 -23.63
C VAL A 130 -5.96 14.00 -23.58
N THR A 131 -6.32 13.52 -24.75
CA THR A 131 -6.96 12.21 -24.94
C THR A 131 -5.96 11.23 -25.53
N GLY A 132 -6.20 9.92 -25.37
CA GLY A 132 -5.38 8.86 -25.95
C GLY A 132 -4.32 8.26 -24.99
N LEU A 133 -4.21 8.78 -23.77
CA LEU A 133 -3.38 8.19 -22.73
C LEU A 133 -4.26 7.28 -21.86
N THR A 134 -3.89 6.01 -21.70
CA THR A 134 -4.68 5.00 -20.97
C THR A 134 -4.08 4.60 -19.63
N HIS A 135 -2.75 4.75 -19.48
CA HIS A 135 -2.02 4.34 -18.27
C HIS A 135 -1.48 5.50 -17.43
N SER A 136 -1.71 6.75 -17.89
CA SER A 136 -1.26 7.94 -17.15
C SER A 136 -1.98 8.05 -15.80
N ARG A 137 -1.26 8.52 -14.77
CA ARG A 137 -1.79 8.67 -13.40
C ARG A 137 -1.47 10.04 -12.83
N PRO A 138 -2.29 10.56 -11.90
CA PRO A 138 -1.98 11.80 -11.19
C PRO A 138 -0.60 11.72 -10.51
N GLY A 139 0.20 12.79 -10.63
CA GLY A 139 1.57 12.85 -10.11
C GLY A 139 2.66 12.35 -11.07
N GLN A 140 2.31 11.64 -12.15
CA GLN A 140 3.27 11.14 -13.13
C GLN A 140 3.95 12.27 -13.88
N GLY A 141 5.27 12.13 -14.08
CA GLY A 141 6.06 12.96 -14.97
C GLY A 141 6.14 12.36 -16.37
N LEU A 142 6.10 13.19 -17.40
CA LEU A 142 6.23 12.80 -18.80
C LEU A 142 7.42 13.52 -19.42
N GLY A 143 8.16 12.83 -20.29
CA GLY A 143 9.37 13.36 -20.92
C GLY A 143 10.48 13.63 -19.89
N ASP A 144 11.04 14.83 -19.87
CA ASP A 144 12.12 15.21 -18.93
C ASP A 144 11.62 15.54 -17.51
N GLN A 145 10.31 15.46 -17.24
CA GLN A 145 9.73 15.73 -15.93
C GLN A 145 9.76 14.46 -15.06
N CYS A 146 10.33 14.55 -13.85
CA CYS A 146 10.25 13.47 -12.87
C CYS A 146 8.84 13.33 -12.28
N ASP A 147 8.50 12.15 -11.73
CA ASP A 147 7.27 11.94 -10.96
C ASP A 147 7.21 12.86 -9.74
N ALA A 148 6.00 13.13 -9.25
CA ALA A 148 5.79 13.82 -7.99
C ALA A 148 6.15 12.91 -6.81
N ASP A 149 6.45 13.52 -5.66
CA ASP A 149 6.55 12.78 -4.41
C ASP A 149 5.21 12.08 -4.09
N ALA A 150 5.29 10.98 -3.35
CA ALA A 150 4.10 10.27 -2.89
C ALA A 150 3.17 11.21 -2.08
N PRO A 151 1.85 11.07 -2.21
CA PRO A 151 0.90 11.86 -1.42
C PRO A 151 1.16 11.69 0.08
N VAL A 152 1.14 12.80 0.82
CA VAL A 152 1.29 12.79 2.29
C VAL A 152 0.07 12.15 2.97
N LEU A 153 -1.11 12.39 2.41
CA LEU A 153 -2.35 11.77 2.89
C LEU A 153 -2.54 10.44 2.17
N GLN A 154 -2.61 9.37 2.92
CA GLN A 154 -2.85 8.01 2.40
C GLN A 154 -4.07 7.39 3.08
N PRO A 155 -4.86 6.57 2.36
CA PRO A 155 -5.92 5.80 2.95
C PRO A 155 -5.37 4.81 3.99
N VAL A 156 -6.09 4.63 5.06
CA VAL A 156 -5.75 3.69 6.16
C VAL A 156 -6.92 2.79 6.54
N LEU A 157 -8.07 2.99 5.91
CA LEU A 157 -9.30 2.25 6.15
C LEU A 157 -9.81 1.63 4.84
N THR A 158 -10.28 0.40 4.92
CA THR A 158 -11.02 -0.27 3.84
C THR A 158 -12.49 -0.32 4.18
N TYR A 159 -13.33 0.02 3.23
CA TYR A 159 -14.78 -0.05 3.35
C TYR A 159 -15.34 -1.00 2.30
N THR A 160 -16.31 -1.81 2.71
CA THR A 160 -17.08 -2.65 1.78
C THR A 160 -18.26 -1.85 1.24
N LEU A 161 -18.40 -1.77 -0.09
CA LEU A 161 -19.58 -1.17 -0.71
C LEU A 161 -20.79 -2.07 -0.53
N LEU A 162 -21.91 -1.47 -0.14
CA LEU A 162 -23.24 -2.12 -0.03
C LEU A 162 -24.11 -1.62 -1.19
N PRO A 163 -24.43 -2.46 -2.19
CA PRO A 163 -25.14 -2.04 -3.40
C PRO A 163 -26.56 -1.52 -3.17
N GLN A 164 -27.21 -1.87 -2.05
CA GLN A 164 -28.59 -1.46 -1.69
C GLN A 164 -29.65 -1.72 -2.78
N GLY A 165 -29.51 -2.83 -3.50
CA GLY A 165 -30.41 -3.23 -4.58
C GLY A 165 -29.96 -2.83 -5.99
N GLU A 166 -28.85 -2.09 -6.09
CA GLU A 166 -28.20 -1.82 -7.38
C GLU A 166 -27.41 -3.05 -7.88
N ASP A 167 -27.16 -3.10 -9.18
CA ASP A 167 -26.31 -4.14 -9.76
C ASP A 167 -24.84 -3.97 -9.33
N PRO A 168 -24.22 -4.97 -8.66
CA PRO A 168 -22.82 -4.90 -8.23
C PRO A 168 -21.83 -4.60 -9.37
N HIS A 169 -22.07 -5.12 -10.57
CA HIS A 169 -21.18 -4.85 -11.70
C HIS A 169 -21.25 -3.40 -12.18
N ARG A 170 -22.44 -2.78 -12.13
CA ARG A 170 -22.57 -1.34 -12.41
C ARG A 170 -21.85 -0.52 -11.35
N CYS A 171 -21.98 -0.89 -10.07
CA CYS A 171 -21.28 -0.24 -8.97
C CYS A 171 -19.76 -0.37 -9.14
N LEU A 172 -19.27 -1.57 -9.47
CA LEU A 172 -17.85 -1.82 -9.72
C LEU A 172 -17.31 -0.98 -10.89
N THR A 173 -18.06 -0.91 -11.99
CA THR A 173 -17.67 -0.13 -13.17
C THR A 173 -17.56 1.36 -12.84
N ALA A 174 -18.53 1.90 -12.10
CA ALA A 174 -18.52 3.29 -11.65
C ALA A 174 -17.36 3.59 -10.70
N LEU A 175 -17.09 2.69 -9.74
CA LEU A 175 -15.96 2.84 -8.82
C LEU A 175 -14.61 2.72 -9.52
N ARG A 176 -14.45 1.85 -10.50
CA ARG A 176 -13.23 1.76 -11.31
C ARG A 176 -12.96 3.04 -12.13
N GLU A 177 -14.00 3.72 -12.57
CA GLU A 177 -13.84 5.03 -13.21
C GLU A 177 -13.35 6.08 -12.20
N LEU A 178 -13.83 6.03 -10.96
CA LEU A 178 -13.33 6.90 -9.88
C LEU A 178 -11.90 6.52 -9.44
N ASP A 179 -11.56 5.24 -9.43
CA ASP A 179 -10.22 4.73 -9.13
C ASP A 179 -9.18 5.17 -10.18
N ASP A 180 -9.57 5.23 -11.46
CA ASP A 180 -8.74 5.81 -12.52
C ASP A 180 -8.48 7.32 -12.30
N GLU A 181 -9.47 8.04 -11.74
CA GLU A 181 -9.34 9.46 -11.41
C GLU A 181 -8.55 9.70 -10.11
N ASP A 182 -8.71 8.83 -9.12
CA ASP A 182 -8.00 8.83 -7.82
C ASP A 182 -7.55 7.41 -7.45
N PRO A 183 -6.35 7.00 -7.86
CA PRO A 183 -5.82 5.67 -7.59
C PRO A 183 -5.65 5.33 -6.10
N LEU A 184 -5.77 6.30 -5.20
CA LEU A 184 -5.76 6.06 -3.76
C LEU A 184 -7.02 5.34 -3.26
N LEU A 185 -8.11 5.32 -4.06
CA LEU A 185 -9.32 4.58 -3.75
C LEU A 185 -9.09 3.07 -3.75
N HIS A 186 -8.13 2.59 -4.52
CA HIS A 186 -7.73 1.18 -4.61
C HIS A 186 -8.94 0.24 -4.61
N VAL A 187 -9.73 0.29 -5.69
CA VAL A 187 -10.97 -0.48 -5.83
C VAL A 187 -10.68 -1.93 -6.14
N VAL A 188 -11.01 -2.83 -5.23
CA VAL A 188 -10.79 -4.28 -5.36
C VAL A 188 -12.12 -5.03 -5.39
N TRP A 189 -12.26 -5.92 -6.37
CA TRP A 189 -13.34 -6.90 -6.42
C TRP A 189 -12.90 -8.21 -5.76
N GLN A 190 -13.55 -8.58 -4.66
CA GLN A 190 -13.32 -9.83 -3.96
C GLN A 190 -14.24 -10.94 -4.50
N GLU A 191 -13.74 -11.76 -5.41
CA GLU A 191 -14.55 -12.78 -6.10
C GLU A 191 -15.20 -13.78 -5.13
N ARG A 192 -14.47 -14.23 -4.11
CA ARG A 192 -14.96 -15.21 -3.13
C ARG A 192 -16.14 -14.68 -2.31
N LEU A 193 -16.10 -13.40 -1.94
CA LEU A 193 -17.13 -12.75 -1.13
C LEU A 193 -18.18 -12.04 -1.96
N GLN A 194 -17.94 -11.84 -3.27
CA GLN A 194 -18.78 -11.03 -4.17
C GLN A 194 -18.95 -9.59 -3.63
N GLU A 195 -17.86 -9.03 -3.09
CA GLU A 195 -17.81 -7.71 -2.46
C GLU A 195 -16.89 -6.76 -3.20
N ILE A 196 -17.23 -5.48 -3.15
CA ILE A 196 -16.39 -4.40 -3.65
C ILE A 196 -15.78 -3.68 -2.45
N HIS A 197 -14.46 -3.65 -2.40
CA HIS A 197 -13.72 -2.96 -1.36
C HIS A 197 -13.08 -1.68 -1.90
N VAL A 198 -13.10 -0.60 -1.10
CA VAL A 198 -12.48 0.68 -1.42
C VAL A 198 -11.67 1.19 -0.24
N GLN A 199 -10.55 1.85 -0.52
CA GLN A 199 -9.70 2.43 0.51
C GLN A 199 -10.00 3.92 0.66
N LEU A 200 -10.25 4.38 1.89
CA LEU A 200 -10.61 5.76 2.20
C LEU A 200 -9.87 6.26 3.46
N MET A 201 -9.77 7.58 3.59
CA MET A 201 -9.15 8.23 4.74
C MET A 201 -10.12 8.36 5.92
N GLY A 202 -11.44 8.28 5.68
CA GLY A 202 -12.45 8.42 6.73
C GLY A 202 -13.85 8.73 6.22
N ALA A 203 -14.76 9.00 7.16
CA ALA A 203 -16.19 9.15 6.92
C ALA A 203 -16.55 10.29 5.94
N VAL A 204 -15.83 11.41 5.96
CA VAL A 204 -16.09 12.54 5.06
C VAL A 204 -15.88 12.16 3.60
N GLN A 205 -14.80 11.43 3.30
CA GLN A 205 -14.52 10.96 1.94
C GLN A 205 -15.58 9.94 1.49
N LEU A 206 -16.05 9.10 2.42
CA LEU A 206 -17.13 8.15 2.18
C LEU A 206 -18.43 8.85 1.75
N GLU A 207 -18.83 9.92 2.45
CA GLU A 207 -20.01 10.71 2.08
C GLU A 207 -19.86 11.34 0.69
N ILE A 208 -18.66 11.84 0.36
CA ILE A 208 -18.36 12.41 -0.95
C ILE A 208 -18.50 11.35 -2.04
N ILE A 209 -17.94 10.14 -1.84
CA ILE A 209 -18.06 9.04 -2.82
C ILE A 209 -19.52 8.64 -2.99
N GLN A 210 -20.29 8.51 -1.92
CA GLN A 210 -21.73 8.24 -2.00
C GLN A 210 -22.47 9.29 -2.83
N GLN A 211 -22.15 10.58 -2.62
CA GLN A 211 -22.75 11.66 -3.36
C GLN A 211 -22.37 11.60 -4.86
N ILE A 212 -21.11 11.33 -5.19
CA ILE A 212 -20.66 11.16 -6.57
C ILE A 212 -21.35 9.97 -7.24
N MET A 213 -21.45 8.82 -6.56
CA MET A 213 -22.16 7.63 -7.07
C MET A 213 -23.62 7.95 -7.41
N ARG A 214 -24.27 8.74 -6.57
CA ARG A 214 -25.66 9.19 -6.81
C ARG A 214 -25.76 10.19 -7.95
N ASP A 215 -24.97 11.25 -7.93
CA ASP A 215 -25.13 12.39 -8.83
C ASP A 215 -24.61 12.11 -10.25
N ARG A 216 -23.49 11.38 -10.35
CA ARG A 216 -22.82 11.12 -11.64
C ARG A 216 -23.28 9.81 -12.26
N PHE A 217 -23.45 8.76 -11.47
CA PHE A 217 -23.76 7.42 -11.98
C PHE A 217 -25.20 6.99 -11.74
N ASN A 218 -25.99 7.79 -11.02
CA ASN A 218 -27.35 7.47 -10.61
C ASN A 218 -27.46 6.11 -9.91
N LEU A 219 -26.52 5.87 -8.96
CA LEU A 219 -26.44 4.66 -8.14
C LEU A 219 -26.58 5.04 -6.66
N ASN A 220 -27.53 4.41 -5.98
CA ASN A 220 -27.73 4.60 -4.54
C ASN A 220 -27.01 3.48 -3.78
N VAL A 221 -25.85 3.78 -3.21
CA VAL A 221 -25.01 2.81 -2.53
C VAL A 221 -24.81 3.20 -1.06
N GLY A 222 -24.52 2.19 -0.23
CA GLY A 222 -24.03 2.37 1.14
C GLY A 222 -22.64 1.81 1.32
N PHE A 223 -22.08 1.97 2.52
CA PHE A 223 -20.83 1.35 2.89
C PHE A 223 -20.96 0.67 4.24
N GLY A 224 -20.28 -0.45 4.40
CA GLY A 224 -20.11 -1.16 5.67
C GLY A 224 -19.18 -0.40 6.63
N PRO A 225 -18.96 -0.93 7.83
CA PRO A 225 -17.98 -0.37 8.76
C PRO A 225 -16.57 -0.45 8.17
N GLY A 226 -15.76 0.58 8.42
CA GLY A 226 -14.37 0.59 7.97
C GLY A 226 -13.51 -0.40 8.73
N SER A 227 -12.68 -1.15 8.03
CA SER A 227 -11.67 -2.05 8.57
C SER A 227 -10.28 -1.41 8.47
N ILE A 228 -9.40 -1.74 9.40
CA ILE A 228 -8.01 -1.27 9.37
C ILE A 228 -7.26 -2.00 8.27
N LEU A 229 -6.44 -1.26 7.53
CA LEU A 229 -5.52 -1.81 6.53
C LEU A 229 -4.27 -2.35 7.22
N TYR A 230 -4.34 -3.60 7.65
CA TYR A 230 -3.16 -4.30 8.17
C TYR A 230 -2.22 -4.74 7.03
N LYS A 231 -0.97 -5.01 7.39
CA LYS A 231 0.04 -5.64 6.54
C LYS A 231 0.78 -6.71 7.32
N GLU A 232 1.55 -7.53 6.63
CA GLU A 232 2.41 -8.53 7.26
C GLU A 232 3.87 -8.36 6.83
N THR A 233 4.80 -8.79 7.69
CA THR A 233 6.23 -8.85 7.42
C THR A 233 6.87 -10.00 8.20
N ILE A 234 8.18 -10.21 8.02
CA ILE A 234 8.96 -11.21 8.76
C ILE A 234 10.08 -10.54 9.57
N ALA A 235 10.49 -11.18 10.66
CA ALA A 235 11.55 -10.70 11.53
C ALA A 235 12.94 -11.31 11.21
N HIS A 236 12.99 -12.45 10.54
CA HIS A 236 14.22 -13.17 10.20
C HIS A 236 14.20 -13.60 8.75
N ALA A 237 15.40 -13.71 8.15
CA ALA A 237 15.54 -14.16 6.78
C ALA A 237 15.23 -15.65 6.64
N VAL A 238 14.58 -16.03 5.55
CA VAL A 238 14.20 -17.42 5.26
C VAL A 238 14.27 -17.70 3.76
N GLU A 239 14.72 -18.89 3.38
CA GLU A 239 14.68 -19.38 2.00
C GLU A 239 13.35 -20.06 1.74
N GLY A 240 12.63 -19.58 0.72
CA GLY A 240 11.44 -20.20 0.18
C GLY A 240 11.73 -20.97 -1.10
N ILE A 241 11.15 -22.15 -1.24
CA ILE A 241 11.37 -23.09 -2.34
C ILE A 241 10.06 -23.34 -3.05
N GLY A 242 10.04 -23.11 -4.36
CA GLY A 242 8.88 -23.38 -5.19
C GLY A 242 9.22 -24.23 -6.40
N HIS A 243 8.50 -25.34 -6.56
CA HIS A 243 8.68 -26.27 -7.67
C HIS A 243 7.33 -26.45 -8.41
N PHE A 244 7.40 -26.46 -9.74
CA PHE A 244 6.22 -26.66 -10.58
C PHE A 244 6.59 -27.54 -11.77
N GLU A 245 6.18 -28.81 -11.71
CA GLU A 245 6.50 -29.84 -12.70
C GLU A 245 5.28 -30.72 -13.04
N PRO A 246 4.15 -30.16 -13.51
CA PRO A 246 3.13 -31.00 -14.14
C PRO A 246 3.63 -31.52 -15.48
N LEU A 247 2.92 -32.52 -16.06
CA LEU A 247 3.35 -33.17 -17.30
C LEU A 247 3.74 -32.16 -18.39
N ARG A 248 5.00 -32.23 -18.88
CA ARG A 248 5.62 -31.36 -19.87
C ARG A 248 5.86 -29.91 -19.45
N HIS A 249 5.86 -29.63 -18.16
CA HIS A 249 6.24 -28.35 -17.59
C HIS A 249 7.36 -28.57 -16.59
N TYR A 250 8.19 -27.56 -16.35
CA TYR A 250 9.25 -27.62 -15.34
C TYR A 250 9.73 -26.23 -14.97
N ALA A 251 9.66 -25.89 -13.70
CA ALA A 251 10.36 -24.74 -13.13
C ALA A 251 10.63 -24.96 -11.64
N GLU A 252 11.82 -24.57 -11.19
CA GLU A 252 12.17 -24.48 -9.77
C GLU A 252 12.79 -23.13 -9.50
N ALA A 253 12.40 -22.49 -8.40
CA ALA A 253 12.90 -21.20 -7.97
C ALA A 253 13.10 -21.19 -6.46
N HIS A 254 14.26 -20.74 -6.01
CA HIS A 254 14.58 -20.51 -4.61
C HIS A 254 14.70 -19.01 -4.35
N VAL A 255 13.95 -18.52 -3.41
CA VAL A 255 13.82 -17.10 -3.09
C VAL A 255 14.18 -16.85 -1.64
N LEU A 256 15.13 -15.96 -1.39
CA LEU A 256 15.42 -15.47 -0.05
C LEU A 256 14.44 -14.34 0.27
N LEU A 257 13.70 -14.49 1.36
CA LEU A 257 12.87 -13.48 1.95
C LEU A 257 13.64 -12.89 3.12
N GLU A 258 13.94 -11.60 3.06
CA GLU A 258 14.69 -10.88 4.09
C GLU A 258 13.82 -9.76 4.66
N PRO A 259 13.86 -9.47 5.99
CA PRO A 259 13.22 -8.28 6.53
C PRO A 259 13.86 -7.02 5.93
N GLY A 260 13.04 -6.05 5.56
CA GLY A 260 13.43 -4.73 5.07
C GLY A 260 13.30 -3.64 6.14
N GLU A 261 13.76 -2.45 5.81
CA GLU A 261 13.57 -1.28 6.66
C GLU A 261 12.08 -0.88 6.71
N PRO A 262 11.58 -0.40 7.85
CA PRO A 262 10.21 0.07 7.96
C PRO A 262 9.87 1.12 6.88
N GLY A 263 8.79 0.90 6.15
CA GLY A 263 8.34 1.77 5.07
C GLY A 263 9.07 1.57 3.73
N SER A 264 9.96 0.58 3.61
CA SER A 264 10.67 0.27 2.36
C SER A 264 9.79 -0.42 1.31
N GLY A 265 8.64 -0.95 1.71
CA GLY A 265 7.80 -1.78 0.87
C GLY A 265 8.48 -3.07 0.45
N LEU A 266 8.17 -3.58 -0.74
CA LEU A 266 8.84 -4.75 -1.31
C LEU A 266 9.97 -4.31 -2.24
N THR A 267 11.16 -4.88 -2.04
CA THR A 267 12.32 -4.69 -2.91
C THR A 267 12.75 -6.01 -3.53
N PHE A 268 13.24 -5.98 -4.77
CA PHE A 268 13.50 -7.17 -5.57
C PHE A 268 14.94 -7.21 -6.05
N ALA A 269 15.57 -8.39 -5.94
CA ALA A 269 16.94 -8.60 -6.36
C ALA A 269 17.15 -10.01 -6.92
N THR A 270 18.29 -10.23 -7.56
CA THR A 270 18.80 -11.55 -7.93
C THR A 270 20.28 -11.65 -7.57
N SER A 271 20.67 -12.75 -6.97
CA SER A 271 22.04 -13.18 -6.77
C SER A 271 22.37 -14.43 -7.59
N CYS A 272 21.39 -14.94 -8.36
CA CYS A 272 21.55 -16.12 -9.20
C CYS A 272 22.53 -15.85 -10.34
N SER A 273 23.50 -16.78 -10.55
CA SER A 273 24.41 -16.71 -11.69
C SER A 273 23.68 -16.96 -13.01
N GLU A 274 24.08 -16.24 -14.07
CA GLU A 274 23.56 -16.48 -15.43
C GLU A 274 23.99 -17.87 -15.98
N ASP A 275 25.05 -18.48 -15.43
CA ASP A 275 25.46 -19.85 -15.76
C ASP A 275 24.49 -20.91 -15.18
N VAL A 276 23.78 -20.58 -14.10
CA VAL A 276 22.80 -21.46 -13.44
C VAL A 276 21.41 -21.27 -14.06
N LEU A 277 20.97 -20.03 -14.19
CA LEU A 277 19.68 -19.69 -14.78
C LEU A 277 19.84 -18.50 -15.75
N ALA A 278 19.49 -18.70 -17.01
CA ALA A 278 19.63 -17.68 -18.04
C ALA A 278 18.89 -16.38 -17.67
N ARG A 279 19.47 -15.24 -18.05
CA ARG A 279 19.04 -13.88 -17.68
C ARG A 279 17.59 -13.55 -18.01
N ASN A 280 17.05 -14.11 -19.11
CA ASN A 280 15.64 -13.93 -19.48
C ASN A 280 14.69 -14.52 -18.42
N TRP A 281 15.01 -15.69 -17.87
CA TRP A 281 14.24 -16.32 -16.82
C TRP A 281 14.35 -15.55 -15.50
N GLN A 282 15.55 -15.09 -15.14
CA GLN A 282 15.73 -14.26 -13.95
C GLN A 282 14.90 -12.98 -14.02
N ARG A 283 14.89 -12.27 -15.16
CA ARG A 283 14.07 -11.09 -15.35
C ARG A 283 12.57 -11.39 -15.24
N LEU A 284 12.14 -12.53 -15.76
CA LEU A 284 10.75 -12.96 -15.67
C LEU A 284 10.34 -13.21 -14.22
N ILE A 285 11.18 -13.88 -13.43
CA ILE A 285 10.95 -14.10 -11.99
C ILE A 285 10.84 -12.76 -11.24
N LEU A 286 11.73 -11.80 -11.52
CA LEU A 286 11.64 -10.46 -10.94
C LEU A 286 10.33 -9.73 -11.32
N THR A 287 9.84 -9.95 -12.55
CA THR A 287 8.51 -9.45 -12.93
C THR A 287 7.41 -10.12 -12.10
N HIS A 288 7.50 -11.43 -11.85
CA HIS A 288 6.54 -12.18 -11.05
C HIS A 288 6.54 -11.78 -9.57
N PHE A 289 7.65 -11.27 -9.03
CA PHE A 289 7.67 -10.66 -7.70
C PHE A 289 6.79 -9.41 -7.61
N ALA A 290 6.71 -8.63 -8.69
CA ALA A 290 6.05 -7.33 -8.70
C ALA A 290 4.60 -7.36 -9.25
N GLU A 291 4.21 -8.38 -10.02
CA GLU A 291 2.93 -8.40 -10.75
C GLU A 291 1.71 -8.75 -9.88
N LYS A 292 1.93 -9.25 -8.66
CA LYS A 292 0.89 -9.71 -7.74
C LYS A 292 1.14 -9.16 -6.34
N GLU A 293 0.09 -8.79 -5.63
CA GLU A 293 0.15 -8.63 -4.18
C GLU A 293 0.31 -10.00 -3.52
N HIS A 294 1.45 -10.21 -2.86
CA HIS A 294 1.70 -11.43 -2.10
C HIS A 294 1.10 -11.29 -0.70
N LEU A 295 0.29 -12.26 -0.32
CA LEU A 295 -0.39 -12.26 0.98
C LEU A 295 0.46 -12.98 2.04
N GLY A 296 0.42 -12.46 3.27
CA GLY A 296 1.01 -13.07 4.44
C GLY A 296 0.23 -14.30 4.92
N VAL A 297 0.69 -14.91 6.00
CA VAL A 297 0.22 -16.21 6.51
C VAL A 297 -0.45 -16.12 7.89
N LEU A 298 -0.49 -14.94 8.51
CA LEU A 298 -1.15 -14.72 9.80
C LEU A 298 -2.62 -14.34 9.64
N ILE A 299 -2.92 -13.36 8.80
CA ILE A 299 -4.26 -12.82 8.58
C ILE A 299 -4.60 -12.65 7.09
N GLY A 300 -3.70 -13.08 6.18
CA GLY A 300 -3.94 -13.06 4.75
C GLY A 300 -3.95 -11.66 4.12
N VAL A 301 -3.22 -10.71 4.67
CA VAL A 301 -3.08 -9.34 4.13
C VAL A 301 -1.76 -9.17 3.37
N PRO A 302 -1.61 -8.13 2.53
CA PRO A 302 -0.40 -7.92 1.76
C PRO A 302 0.87 -7.85 2.61
N ILE A 303 1.95 -8.50 2.16
CA ILE A 303 3.27 -8.38 2.79
C ILE A 303 3.93 -7.05 2.42
N THR A 304 4.79 -6.53 3.31
CA THR A 304 5.55 -5.29 3.11
C THR A 304 6.87 -5.32 3.88
N ASP A 305 7.72 -4.34 3.60
CA ASP A 305 9.01 -4.14 4.28
C ASP A 305 9.86 -5.40 4.24
N MET A 306 9.99 -5.95 3.03
CA MET A 306 10.76 -7.15 2.76
C MET A 306 11.56 -7.02 1.47
N LYS A 307 12.68 -7.72 1.43
CA LYS A 307 13.46 -7.91 0.22
C LYS A 307 13.34 -9.35 -0.27
N LEU A 308 12.93 -9.52 -1.52
CA LEU A 308 12.84 -10.80 -2.20
C LEU A 308 14.04 -10.93 -3.15
N THR A 309 14.91 -11.90 -2.88
CA THR A 309 16.12 -12.14 -3.69
C THR A 309 16.07 -13.53 -4.32
N LEU A 310 16.09 -13.60 -5.65
CA LEU A 310 16.27 -14.87 -6.35
C LEU A 310 17.67 -15.40 -6.06
N LEU A 311 17.78 -16.54 -5.37
CA LEU A 311 19.06 -17.20 -5.04
C LEU A 311 19.52 -18.12 -6.16
N THR A 312 18.65 -19.03 -6.58
CA THR A 312 18.92 -20.02 -7.63
C THR A 312 17.60 -20.41 -8.30
N GLY A 313 17.69 -21.11 -9.42
CA GLY A 313 16.53 -21.64 -10.10
C GLY A 313 16.96 -22.57 -11.24
N ARG A 314 16.01 -23.39 -11.70
CA ARG A 314 16.26 -24.36 -12.77
C ARG A 314 15.15 -24.33 -13.80
N ALA A 315 15.56 -24.30 -15.06
CA ALA A 315 14.69 -24.43 -16.22
C ALA A 315 15.05 -25.71 -16.98
N HIS A 316 14.09 -26.25 -17.72
CA HIS A 316 14.32 -27.37 -18.65
C HIS A 316 14.19 -26.86 -20.09
N GLU A 317 15.17 -27.14 -20.95
CA GLU A 317 15.26 -26.61 -22.33
C GLU A 317 14.00 -26.81 -23.19
N LYS A 318 13.24 -27.88 -22.95
CA LYS A 318 12.07 -28.26 -23.77
C LYS A 318 10.73 -28.15 -23.04
N HIS A 319 10.75 -27.95 -21.73
CA HIS A 319 9.55 -28.07 -20.90
C HIS A 319 9.30 -26.84 -20.01
N THR A 320 10.11 -25.80 -20.09
CA THR A 320 9.89 -24.58 -19.31
C THR A 320 9.22 -23.52 -20.17
N GLU A 321 8.06 -23.06 -19.73
CA GLU A 321 7.34 -21.92 -20.27
C GLU A 321 7.31 -20.78 -19.23
N GLY A 322 6.97 -19.56 -19.66
CA GLY A 322 6.94 -18.39 -18.77
C GLY A 322 5.98 -18.55 -17.59
N GLY A 323 4.84 -19.21 -17.83
CA GLY A 323 3.84 -19.50 -16.80
C GLY A 323 4.33 -20.43 -15.70
N ASP A 324 5.33 -21.29 -15.98
CA ASP A 324 5.85 -22.25 -15.00
C ASP A 324 6.64 -21.52 -13.91
N PHE A 325 7.48 -20.55 -14.31
CA PHE A 325 8.18 -19.71 -13.35
C PHE A 325 7.23 -18.83 -12.52
N ARG A 326 6.08 -18.40 -13.08
CA ARG A 326 5.06 -17.73 -12.28
C ARG A 326 4.58 -18.63 -11.14
N GLN A 327 4.26 -19.87 -11.47
CA GLN A 327 3.78 -20.86 -10.49
C GLN A 327 4.86 -21.21 -9.45
N ALA A 328 6.09 -21.45 -9.89
CA ALA A 328 7.20 -21.75 -8.98
C ALA A 328 7.51 -20.55 -8.06
N THR A 329 7.54 -19.33 -8.61
CA THR A 329 7.85 -18.11 -7.84
C THR A 329 6.81 -17.84 -6.75
N TYR A 330 5.51 -17.94 -7.06
CA TYR A 330 4.44 -17.71 -6.08
C TYR A 330 4.49 -18.75 -4.95
N ARG A 331 4.76 -20.02 -5.30
CA ARG A 331 4.94 -21.07 -4.31
C ARG A 331 6.17 -20.86 -3.45
N ALA A 332 7.29 -20.41 -4.04
CA ALA A 332 8.51 -20.12 -3.29
C ALA A 332 8.28 -19.03 -2.23
N ILE A 333 7.64 -17.92 -2.59
CA ILE A 333 7.32 -16.86 -1.63
C ILE A 333 6.41 -17.39 -0.54
N ARG A 334 5.33 -18.07 -0.91
CA ARG A 334 4.35 -18.59 0.06
C ARG A 334 4.94 -19.66 0.98
N GLN A 335 5.73 -20.58 0.43
CA GLN A 335 6.43 -21.62 1.20
C GLN A 335 7.45 -20.99 2.17
N GLY A 336 8.18 -19.95 1.75
CA GLY A 336 9.08 -19.20 2.62
C GLY A 336 8.34 -18.53 3.80
N LEU A 337 7.17 -17.95 3.57
CA LEU A 337 6.33 -17.38 4.64
C LEU A 337 5.83 -18.47 5.60
N MET A 338 5.42 -19.63 5.10
CA MET A 338 5.06 -20.78 5.94
C MET A 338 6.24 -21.29 6.76
N THR A 339 7.45 -21.31 6.16
CA THR A 339 8.69 -21.65 6.87
C THR A 339 9.00 -20.65 7.99
N ALA A 340 8.78 -19.34 7.74
CA ALA A 340 8.93 -18.30 8.76
C ALA A 340 7.91 -18.47 9.91
N LEU A 341 6.71 -18.94 9.61
CA LEU A 341 5.66 -19.17 10.62
C LEU A 341 6.03 -20.28 11.60
N VAL A 342 6.75 -21.29 11.15
CA VAL A 342 7.26 -22.40 12.01
C VAL A 342 8.73 -22.20 12.43
N GLU A 343 9.29 -21.03 12.23
CA GLU A 343 10.68 -20.69 12.59
C GLU A 343 11.73 -21.63 11.98
N GLY A 344 11.44 -22.18 10.80
CA GLY A 344 12.29 -23.15 10.11
C GLY A 344 12.20 -24.58 10.66
N ASP A 345 11.40 -24.82 11.68
CA ASP A 345 11.16 -26.16 12.25
C ASP A 345 9.94 -26.81 11.59
N PHE A 346 10.19 -27.62 10.58
CA PHE A 346 9.14 -28.31 9.82
C PHE A 346 8.39 -29.38 10.62
N SER A 347 8.87 -29.77 11.82
CA SER A 347 8.12 -30.69 12.69
C SER A 347 6.85 -30.06 13.28
N ARG A 348 6.72 -28.71 13.18
CA ARG A 348 5.54 -27.96 13.61
C ARG A 348 4.45 -27.84 12.52
N HIS A 349 4.56 -28.58 11.42
CA HIS A 349 3.60 -28.54 10.32
C HIS A 349 2.20 -29.06 10.72
N ASP A 350 2.12 -29.91 11.72
CA ASP A 350 0.89 -30.43 12.33
C ASP A 350 -0.07 -29.33 12.83
N LEU A 351 0.45 -28.11 13.04
CA LEU A 351 -0.38 -26.95 13.39
C LEU A 351 -1.28 -26.48 12.23
N PHE A 352 -1.04 -26.97 11.00
CA PHE A 352 -1.67 -26.49 9.76
C PHE A 352 -2.23 -27.60 8.87
N ASP A 353 -2.20 -28.86 9.32
CA ASP A 353 -2.60 -30.02 8.52
C ASP A 353 -3.51 -30.94 9.33
N GLU A 354 -4.83 -30.88 9.08
CA GLU A 354 -5.80 -31.78 9.73
C GLU A 354 -5.58 -33.24 9.31
N ASP A 355 -5.06 -33.48 8.09
CA ASP A 355 -4.78 -34.82 7.55
C ASP A 355 -3.52 -35.45 8.17
N ALA A 356 -2.59 -34.65 8.74
CA ALA A 356 -1.37 -35.15 9.38
C ALA A 356 -1.68 -36.01 10.62
N ALA A 357 -2.81 -35.79 11.27
CA ALA A 357 -3.26 -36.62 12.40
C ALA A 357 -3.69 -38.01 11.95
N GLU A 358 -4.19 -38.17 10.72
CA GLU A 358 -4.57 -39.48 10.17
C GLU A 358 -3.36 -40.26 9.65
N ASP A 359 -2.38 -39.63 9.02
CA ASP A 359 -1.15 -40.27 8.52
C ASP A 359 -0.27 -40.78 9.66
N VAL A 360 -0.16 -40.04 10.77
CA VAL A 360 0.56 -40.52 12.00
C VAL A 360 -0.19 -41.67 12.65
N ALA A 361 -1.52 -41.69 12.56
CA ALA A 361 -2.31 -42.81 13.07
C ALA A 361 -2.17 -44.05 12.19
N GLU A 362 -2.04 -43.95 10.85
CA GLU A 362 -1.79 -45.08 9.96
C GLU A 362 -0.37 -45.67 10.14
N ASP A 363 0.66 -44.82 10.26
CA ASP A 363 2.03 -45.28 10.52
C ASP A 363 2.19 -45.88 11.93
N ALA A 364 1.51 -45.34 12.95
CA ALA A 364 1.44 -45.91 14.28
C ALA A 364 0.65 -47.23 14.28
N ALA A 365 -0.45 -47.33 13.53
CA ALA A 365 -1.22 -48.57 13.39
C ALA A 365 -0.45 -49.67 12.63
N ALA A 366 0.41 -49.30 11.66
CA ALA A 366 1.29 -50.22 10.97
C ALA A 366 2.46 -50.72 11.85
N ALA A 367 2.91 -49.95 12.82
CA ALA A 367 3.91 -50.35 13.81
C ALA A 367 3.36 -51.26 14.94
N ASP A 368 2.10 -51.01 15.38
CA ASP A 368 1.45 -51.75 16.45
C ASP A 368 0.77 -53.06 16.00
N ALA A 369 0.58 -53.28 14.71
CA ALA A 369 0.04 -54.56 14.20
C ALA A 369 0.93 -55.77 14.45
N LYS A 370 2.08 -55.61 15.13
CA LYS A 370 2.98 -56.71 15.57
C LYS A 370 2.88 -57.12 17.04
N THR A 371 2.05 -56.48 17.87
CA THR A 371 1.88 -56.88 19.26
C THR A 371 0.43 -56.76 19.73
N ALA A 372 -0.24 -57.93 19.68
CA ALA A 372 -1.30 -58.49 20.53
C ALA A 372 -2.31 -57.63 21.32
N ARG A 373 -3.58 -57.78 20.95
CA ARG A 373 -4.79 -58.12 21.75
C ARG A 373 -5.00 -57.51 23.14
N THR A 374 -6.24 -56.96 23.25
CA THR A 374 -7.16 -56.81 24.39
C THR A 374 -7.10 -55.44 25.10
N ASP A 375 -8.08 -54.60 24.98
CA ASP A 375 -9.28 -54.46 25.82
C ASP A 375 -10.13 -53.25 25.37
N GLU A 376 -11.44 -53.43 25.38
CA GLU A 376 -12.43 -52.43 25.06
C GLU A 376 -12.51 -51.35 26.14
N SER A 377 -12.36 -50.09 25.77
CA SER A 377 -13.04 -48.96 26.41
C SER A 377 -13.12 -47.80 25.45
N GLU A 378 -14.34 -47.38 25.10
CA GLU A 378 -14.63 -46.21 24.30
C GLU A 378 -13.97 -44.95 24.88
N PRO A 379 -13.29 -44.13 24.09
CA PRO A 379 -12.99 -42.77 24.50
C PRO A 379 -14.10 -41.84 24.06
N SER A 380 -14.62 -41.13 25.02
CA SER A 380 -15.53 -40.01 24.91
C SER A 380 -14.97 -38.91 24.03
N ASP A 381 -15.81 -38.51 23.11
CA ASP A 381 -15.91 -37.22 22.43
C ASP A 381 -15.14 -36.06 23.10
N GLY A 382 -14.25 -35.48 22.36
CA GLY A 382 -13.47 -34.31 22.76
C GLY A 382 -12.59 -33.82 21.63
N SER A 383 -13.19 -33.38 20.52
CA SER A 383 -12.48 -32.65 19.47
C SER A 383 -11.91 -31.37 20.08
N ALA A 384 -10.66 -31.39 20.46
CA ALA A 384 -9.90 -30.17 20.72
C ALA A 384 -9.47 -29.55 19.39
N PHE A 385 -10.40 -28.88 18.73
CA PHE A 385 -10.02 -27.85 17.77
C PHE A 385 -9.21 -26.81 18.54
N ALA A 386 -7.89 -26.78 18.37
CA ALA A 386 -7.10 -25.64 18.78
C ALA A 386 -7.59 -24.47 17.92
N SER A 387 -8.35 -23.57 18.54
CA SER A 387 -8.83 -22.37 17.87
C SER A 387 -7.64 -21.60 17.32
N ALA A 388 -7.80 -20.95 16.17
CA ALA A 388 -6.80 -20.08 15.55
C ALA A 388 -6.18 -19.04 16.53
N ALA A 389 -6.82 -18.83 17.66
CA ALA A 389 -6.46 -17.92 18.75
C ALA A 389 -5.14 -18.22 19.48
N ALA A 390 -4.55 -19.38 19.30
CA ALA A 390 -3.37 -19.78 20.07
C ALA A 390 -2.11 -20.04 19.22
N ARG A 391 -2.13 -19.71 17.92
CA ARG A 391 -0.97 -19.91 17.05
C ARG A 391 0.13 -18.90 17.38
N ASP A 392 1.30 -19.40 17.75
CA ASP A 392 2.51 -18.58 17.82
C ASP A 392 2.83 -18.01 16.42
N PRO A 393 2.95 -16.69 16.24
CA PRO A 393 3.23 -16.08 14.93
C PRO A 393 4.64 -16.41 14.39
N GLY A 394 5.46 -17.14 15.13
CA GLY A 394 6.82 -17.48 14.73
C GLY A 394 7.65 -16.24 14.41
N TRP A 395 8.25 -16.21 13.22
CA TRP A 395 8.97 -15.03 12.72
C TRP A 395 8.08 -14.06 11.93
N CYS A 396 6.82 -14.38 11.69
CA CYS A 396 5.88 -13.49 11.02
C CYS A 396 5.38 -12.39 11.98
N ARG A 397 5.06 -11.22 11.44
CA ARG A 397 4.56 -10.06 12.20
C ARG A 397 3.41 -9.40 11.48
N VAL A 398 2.35 -9.07 12.21
CA VAL A 398 1.28 -8.18 11.75
C VAL A 398 1.72 -6.73 11.97
N LEU A 399 1.54 -5.91 10.96
CA LEU A 399 1.78 -4.48 10.99
C LEU A 399 0.45 -3.72 10.90
N GLU A 400 0.32 -2.67 11.71
CA GLU A 400 -0.81 -1.76 11.68
C GLU A 400 -0.40 -0.35 11.28
N PRO A 401 -1.29 0.44 10.64
CA PRO A 401 -1.01 1.83 10.33
C PRO A 401 -1.03 2.70 11.60
N TRP A 402 -0.14 3.70 11.63
CA TRP A 402 -0.04 4.66 12.73
C TRP A 402 -0.28 6.07 12.23
N TYR A 403 -0.89 6.91 13.09
CA TYR A 403 -0.97 8.35 12.93
C TYR A 403 0.13 9.05 13.71
N ARG A 404 0.70 10.08 13.10
CA ARG A 404 1.32 11.19 13.81
C ARG A 404 0.22 12.20 14.07
N PHE A 405 -0.02 12.51 15.33
CA PHE A 405 -1.07 13.44 15.71
C PHE A 405 -0.52 14.73 16.30
N ARG A 406 -1.31 15.80 16.17
CA ARG A 406 -1.17 17.04 16.90
C ARG A 406 -2.55 17.39 17.48
N LEU A 407 -2.59 17.57 18.78
CA LEU A 407 -3.79 17.86 19.55
C LEU A 407 -3.62 19.21 20.25
N ASP A 408 -4.42 20.20 19.86
CA ASP A 408 -4.49 21.54 20.46
C ASP A 408 -5.73 21.60 21.36
N ILE A 409 -5.57 21.71 22.66
CA ILE A 409 -6.67 21.65 23.66
C ILE A 409 -6.50 22.66 24.78
N PRO A 410 -7.58 23.06 25.50
CA PRO A 410 -7.49 23.83 26.73
C PRO A 410 -6.61 23.11 27.77
N GLN A 411 -5.80 23.88 28.55
CA GLN A 411 -4.84 23.32 29.50
C GLN A 411 -5.49 22.43 30.57
N ASP A 412 -6.69 22.73 31.00
CA ASP A 412 -7.45 21.96 31.99
C ASP A 412 -7.86 20.56 31.48
N MET A 413 -7.86 20.35 30.16
CA MET A 413 -8.15 19.06 29.52
C MET A 413 -6.90 18.21 29.23
N LEU A 414 -5.69 18.76 29.47
CA LEU A 414 -4.42 18.08 29.15
C LEU A 414 -4.27 16.72 29.84
N GLY A 415 -4.59 16.64 31.13
CA GLY A 415 -4.50 15.37 31.89
C GLY A 415 -5.39 14.27 31.33
N ARG A 416 -6.58 14.61 30.88
CA ARG A 416 -7.50 13.68 30.20
C ARG A 416 -6.92 13.20 28.90
N ALA A 417 -6.49 14.13 28.04
CA ALA A 417 -5.92 13.80 26.74
C ALA A 417 -4.70 12.86 26.84
N MET A 418 -3.79 13.15 27.79
CA MET A 418 -2.63 12.28 28.05
C MET A 418 -3.04 10.86 28.45
N SER A 419 -4.06 10.74 29.34
CA SER A 419 -4.58 9.44 29.77
C SER A 419 -5.29 8.69 28.63
N ASP A 420 -6.05 9.40 27.80
CA ASP A 420 -6.75 8.81 26.66
C ASP A 420 -5.74 8.28 25.64
N ILE A 421 -4.69 9.05 25.28
CA ILE A 421 -3.65 8.60 24.34
C ILE A 421 -2.89 7.39 24.87
N GLN A 422 -2.56 7.36 26.15
CA GLN A 422 -1.91 6.19 26.76
C GLN A 422 -2.81 4.94 26.71
N ARG A 423 -4.12 5.10 26.96
CA ARG A 423 -5.09 4.01 26.86
C ARG A 423 -5.21 3.49 25.42
N MET A 424 -5.09 4.36 24.44
CA MET A 424 -5.08 4.06 23.01
C MET A 424 -3.72 3.52 22.52
N SER A 425 -2.83 3.08 23.41
CA SER A 425 -1.50 2.57 23.06
C SER A 425 -0.61 3.58 22.32
N GLY A 426 -0.96 4.87 22.36
CA GLY A 426 -0.19 5.96 21.78
C GLY A 426 0.94 6.46 22.69
N THR A 427 1.87 7.17 22.07
CA THR A 427 2.96 7.89 22.78
C THR A 427 2.94 9.35 22.39
N PHE A 428 3.43 10.22 23.28
CA PHE A 428 3.45 11.65 23.04
C PHE A 428 4.72 12.30 23.59
N ASP A 429 5.10 13.40 22.96
CA ASP A 429 6.19 14.27 23.40
C ASP A 429 5.75 15.15 24.59
N PRO A 430 6.69 15.76 25.34
CA PRO A 430 6.34 16.70 26.38
C PRO A 430 5.42 17.81 25.86
N PRO A 431 4.28 18.08 26.53
CA PRO A 431 3.32 19.06 26.05
C PRO A 431 3.90 20.48 25.99
N GLU A 432 3.61 21.19 24.91
CA GLU A 432 3.94 22.60 24.76
C GLU A 432 2.76 23.48 25.24
N MET A 433 3.07 24.55 26.01
CA MET A 433 2.05 25.46 26.49
C MET A 433 2.02 26.72 25.62
N ASP A 434 0.83 27.03 25.09
CA ASP A 434 0.57 28.23 24.28
C ASP A 434 -0.62 29.02 24.86
N GLY A 435 -0.34 29.96 25.73
CA GLY A 435 -1.34 30.79 26.40
C GLY A 435 -2.26 29.97 27.29
N GLN A 436 -3.55 29.84 26.92
CA GLN A 436 -4.55 29.03 27.62
C GLN A 436 -4.71 27.62 27.03
N TYR A 437 -3.96 27.31 25.98
CA TYR A 437 -3.96 26.03 25.29
C TYR A 437 -2.71 25.23 25.58
N ALA A 438 -2.83 23.93 25.48
CA ALA A 438 -1.73 22.97 25.47
C ALA A 438 -1.71 22.25 24.11
N VAL A 439 -0.52 22.05 23.57
CA VAL A 439 -0.29 21.30 22.37
C VAL A 439 0.36 19.97 22.76
N LEU A 440 -0.28 18.88 22.38
CA LEU A 440 0.22 17.54 22.59
C LEU A 440 0.46 16.89 21.22
N ALA A 441 1.70 16.53 20.93
CA ALA A 441 2.09 15.86 19.69
C ALA A 441 2.62 14.46 19.99
N GLY A 442 2.44 13.52 19.07
CA GLY A 442 2.89 12.16 19.26
C GLY A 442 2.45 11.23 18.15
N VAL A 443 2.43 9.92 18.47
CA VAL A 443 2.01 8.88 17.53
C VAL A 443 1.05 7.90 18.22
N CYS A 444 0.09 7.37 17.45
CA CYS A 444 -0.94 6.48 17.96
C CYS A 444 -1.42 5.52 16.86
N PRO A 445 -1.81 4.26 17.18
CA PRO A 445 -2.45 3.37 16.23
C PRO A 445 -3.71 3.97 15.62
N VAL A 446 -3.90 3.77 14.31
CA VAL A 446 -5.10 4.24 13.61
C VAL A 446 -6.36 3.58 14.16
N SER A 447 -6.28 2.29 14.51
CA SER A 447 -7.38 1.50 15.08
C SER A 447 -8.03 2.18 16.29
N GLU A 448 -7.20 2.82 17.12
CA GLU A 448 -7.62 3.46 18.37
C GLU A 448 -7.99 4.94 18.19
N MET A 449 -7.28 5.66 17.29
CA MET A 449 -7.39 7.12 17.17
C MET A 449 -8.40 7.59 16.12
N ARG A 450 -8.85 6.75 15.20
CA ARG A 450 -9.67 7.16 14.05
C ARG A 450 -10.91 7.97 14.39
N ASP A 451 -11.56 7.66 15.52
CA ASP A 451 -12.80 8.30 15.95
C ASP A 451 -12.58 9.32 17.12
N TYR A 452 -11.35 9.43 17.62
CA TYR A 452 -11.04 10.26 18.79
C TYR A 452 -11.27 11.76 18.58
N ALA A 453 -11.29 12.25 17.33
CA ALA A 453 -11.62 13.63 17.01
C ALA A 453 -13.02 14.04 17.53
N MET A 454 -13.98 13.10 17.51
CA MET A 454 -15.33 13.33 18.06
C MET A 454 -15.29 13.46 19.58
N ASP A 455 -14.56 12.61 20.27
CA ASP A 455 -14.38 12.68 21.72
C ASP A 455 -13.72 13.99 22.14
N VAL A 456 -12.65 14.39 21.42
CA VAL A 456 -11.98 15.69 21.63
C VAL A 456 -12.98 16.84 21.52
N ASN A 457 -13.80 16.85 20.47
CA ASN A 457 -14.80 17.91 20.28
C ASN A 457 -15.82 17.95 21.42
N VAL A 458 -16.24 16.79 21.92
CA VAL A 458 -17.21 16.68 23.03
C VAL A 458 -16.62 17.22 24.34
N TYR A 459 -15.46 16.72 24.78
CA TYR A 459 -14.94 17.09 26.10
C TYR A 459 -14.31 18.48 26.15
N THR A 460 -13.90 19.02 24.99
CA THR A 460 -13.40 20.39 24.87
C THR A 460 -14.50 21.41 24.53
N HIS A 461 -15.75 20.98 24.41
CA HIS A 461 -16.88 21.81 23.97
C HIS A 461 -16.63 22.54 22.65
N GLY A 462 -15.99 21.85 21.70
CA GLY A 462 -15.70 22.37 20.37
C GLY A 462 -14.48 23.29 20.28
N THR A 463 -13.69 23.44 21.34
CA THR A 463 -12.50 24.31 21.34
C THR A 463 -11.21 23.54 21.08
N GLY A 464 -11.23 22.20 21.15
CA GLY A 464 -10.09 21.35 20.84
C GLY A 464 -10.01 21.02 19.35
N HIS A 465 -8.78 20.81 18.87
CA HIS A 465 -8.52 20.44 17.49
C HIS A 465 -7.51 19.29 17.43
N LEU A 466 -7.90 18.20 16.74
CA LEU A 466 -7.03 17.05 16.48
C LEU A 466 -6.68 17.00 14.99
N GLY A 467 -5.41 17.07 14.68
CA GLY A 467 -4.87 16.82 13.34
C GLY A 467 -4.10 15.51 13.32
N CYS A 468 -4.39 14.62 12.37
CA CYS A 468 -3.70 13.34 12.19
C CYS A 468 -3.12 13.25 10.78
N VAL A 469 -1.91 12.70 10.68
CA VAL A 469 -1.23 12.41 9.43
C VAL A 469 -0.72 10.98 9.51
N PHE A 470 -0.83 10.21 8.43
CA PHE A 470 -0.29 8.85 8.36
C PHE A 470 1.23 8.85 8.59
N ASP A 471 1.71 8.01 9.50
CA ASP A 471 3.13 7.93 9.94
C ASP A 471 3.76 6.55 9.67
N GLY A 472 3.23 5.83 8.69
CA GLY A 472 3.75 4.50 8.31
C GLY A 472 3.12 3.35 9.07
N TYR A 473 3.71 2.18 8.90
CA TYR A 473 3.31 0.92 9.53
C TYR A 473 4.26 0.57 10.68
N ARG A 474 3.72 0.00 11.76
CA ARG A 474 4.49 -0.48 12.91
C ARG A 474 3.94 -1.82 13.39
N PRO A 475 4.67 -2.60 14.19
CA PRO A 475 4.14 -3.83 14.77
C PRO A 475 2.81 -3.57 15.48
N CYS A 476 1.82 -4.44 15.19
CA CYS A 476 0.48 -4.32 15.73
C CYS A 476 0.49 -4.49 17.26
N HIS A 477 -0.10 -3.54 17.98
CA HIS A 477 -0.07 -3.51 19.46
C HIS A 477 -0.90 -4.64 20.07
N ASN A 478 -1.94 -5.11 19.39
CA ASN A 478 -2.83 -6.19 19.82
C ASN A 478 -2.88 -7.33 18.78
N ALA A 479 -1.73 -7.70 18.21
CA ALA A 479 -1.62 -8.68 17.12
C ALA A 479 -2.36 -9.99 17.38
N ALA A 480 -2.32 -10.50 18.61
CA ALA A 480 -2.99 -11.76 18.97
C ALA A 480 -4.51 -11.69 18.76
N GLU A 481 -5.15 -10.59 19.18
CA GLU A 481 -6.59 -10.38 18.98
C GLU A 481 -6.93 -10.25 17.49
N VAL A 482 -6.09 -9.54 16.73
CA VAL A 482 -6.28 -9.34 15.28
C VAL A 482 -6.18 -10.67 14.54
N ILE A 483 -5.20 -11.53 14.89
CA ILE A 483 -5.04 -12.86 14.30
C ILE A 483 -6.25 -13.74 14.63
N GLU A 484 -6.69 -13.75 15.90
CA GLU A 484 -7.87 -14.50 16.32
C GLU A 484 -9.14 -14.06 15.58
N GLN A 485 -9.38 -12.75 15.47
CA GLN A 485 -10.55 -12.21 14.78
C GLN A 485 -10.53 -12.48 13.27
N ALA A 486 -9.36 -12.48 12.65
CA ALA A 486 -9.22 -12.78 11.24
C ALA A 486 -9.58 -14.23 10.91
N GLY A 487 -9.27 -15.18 11.81
CA GLY A 487 -9.58 -16.60 11.62
C GLY A 487 -9.02 -17.16 10.30
N TYR A 488 -7.93 -16.58 9.79
CA TYR A 488 -7.35 -16.96 8.50
C TYR A 488 -6.50 -18.23 8.65
N ASP A 489 -6.77 -19.23 7.80
CA ASP A 489 -5.94 -20.40 7.67
C ASP A 489 -5.15 -20.37 6.35
N PRO A 490 -3.81 -20.26 6.39
CA PRO A 490 -3.01 -20.24 5.18
C PRO A 490 -2.99 -21.59 4.42
N GLY A 491 -3.37 -22.70 5.07
CA GLY A 491 -3.49 -24.03 4.46
C GLY A 491 -4.72 -24.15 3.57
N ASP A 492 -5.81 -23.47 3.93
CA ASP A 492 -7.07 -23.47 3.18
C ASP A 492 -7.08 -22.51 1.98
N ASP A 493 -6.07 -21.64 1.88
CA ASP A 493 -5.96 -20.66 0.78
C ASP A 493 -5.38 -21.30 -0.50
N LEU A 494 -6.24 -21.97 -1.26
CA LEU A 494 -5.86 -22.68 -2.48
C LEU A 494 -5.32 -21.76 -3.60
N GLU A 495 -5.72 -20.48 -3.60
CA GLU A 495 -5.22 -19.51 -4.59
C GLU A 495 -3.77 -19.11 -4.33
N ASN A 496 -3.36 -19.15 -3.06
CA ASN A 496 -2.00 -18.84 -2.61
C ASN A 496 -1.34 -20.08 -1.98
N THR A 497 -1.55 -21.25 -2.57
CA THR A 497 -1.01 -22.50 -2.05
C THR A 497 0.53 -22.47 -1.89
N PRO A 498 1.06 -22.89 -0.74
CA PRO A 498 2.50 -23.07 -0.53
C PRO A 498 3.02 -24.40 -1.10
N ASP A 499 2.12 -25.32 -1.47
CA ASP A 499 2.45 -26.67 -1.90
C ASP A 499 3.04 -26.67 -3.31
N SER A 500 4.03 -27.51 -3.56
CA SER A 500 4.69 -27.64 -4.86
C SER A 500 4.18 -28.83 -5.66
N VAL A 501 4.35 -28.80 -6.99
CA VAL A 501 3.95 -29.88 -7.88
C VAL A 501 5.18 -30.52 -8.48
N PHE A 502 5.33 -31.83 -8.27
CA PHE A 502 6.40 -32.66 -8.80
C PHE A 502 5.84 -33.68 -9.79
N CYS A 503 6.70 -34.32 -10.58
CA CYS A 503 6.32 -35.31 -11.57
C CYS A 503 7.02 -36.65 -11.32
N ALA A 504 6.24 -37.72 -11.24
CA ALA A 504 6.76 -39.08 -11.23
C ALA A 504 6.00 -39.95 -12.22
N HIS A 505 6.74 -40.74 -13.01
CA HIS A 505 6.17 -41.65 -14.02
C HIS A 505 5.20 -40.98 -15.01
N GLY A 506 5.39 -39.68 -15.30
CA GLY A 506 4.56 -38.92 -16.20
C GLY A 506 3.25 -38.38 -15.61
N ALA A 507 3.06 -38.47 -14.29
CA ALA A 507 1.93 -37.87 -13.57
C ALA A 507 2.43 -36.81 -12.59
N GLY A 508 1.78 -35.62 -12.58
CA GLY A 508 2.02 -34.61 -11.57
C GLY A 508 1.37 -35.00 -10.25
N TYR A 509 2.05 -34.73 -9.15
CA TYR A 509 1.53 -34.90 -7.80
C TYR A 509 1.93 -33.72 -6.91
N THR A 510 1.10 -33.42 -5.93
CA THR A 510 1.33 -32.31 -5.01
C THR A 510 2.18 -32.80 -3.84
N VAL A 511 3.19 -32.01 -3.47
CA VAL A 511 4.03 -32.18 -2.29
C VAL A 511 3.73 -31.04 -1.33
N LYS A 512 3.39 -31.36 -0.09
CA LYS A 512 3.12 -30.39 0.96
C LYS A 512 4.34 -29.50 1.22
N TRP A 513 4.11 -28.24 1.52
CA TRP A 513 5.13 -27.19 1.64
C TRP A 513 6.28 -27.55 2.60
N TYR A 514 6.00 -28.24 3.70
CA TYR A 514 6.99 -28.67 4.70
C TYR A 514 7.85 -29.85 4.23
N ARG A 515 7.42 -30.59 3.20
CA ARG A 515 8.18 -31.68 2.59
C ARG A 515 8.90 -31.27 1.30
N VAL A 516 8.64 -30.10 0.77
CA VAL A 516 9.31 -29.62 -0.46
C VAL A 516 10.84 -29.72 -0.38
N PRO A 517 11.49 -29.43 0.76
CA PRO A 517 12.95 -29.59 0.89
C PRO A 517 13.47 -31.02 0.65
N ASP A 518 12.64 -32.05 0.86
CA ASP A 518 13.01 -33.47 0.64
C ASP A 518 12.94 -33.87 -0.85
N PHE A 519 12.24 -33.09 -1.68
CA PHE A 519 11.95 -33.39 -3.08
C PHE A 519 12.58 -32.40 -4.06
N MET A 520 13.10 -31.25 -3.60
CA MET A 520 13.70 -30.21 -4.46
C MET A 520 14.86 -30.78 -5.28
N HIS A 521 15.05 -30.21 -6.47
CA HIS A 521 16.11 -30.65 -7.41
C HIS A 521 17.39 -29.82 -7.32
N LEU A 522 17.37 -28.72 -6.59
CA LEU A 522 18.50 -27.86 -6.30
C LEU A 522 18.77 -27.88 -4.79
N ASP A 523 20.04 -27.80 -4.41
CA ASP A 523 20.40 -27.67 -3.00
C ASP A 523 19.96 -26.30 -2.46
N ARG A 524 19.68 -26.22 -1.16
CA ARG A 524 19.46 -24.95 -0.49
C ARG A 524 20.66 -24.02 -0.68
N ALA A 525 20.36 -22.77 -0.98
CA ALA A 525 21.36 -21.74 -1.20
C ALA A 525 21.56 -20.83 0.03
N TYR A 526 20.64 -20.90 1.01
CA TYR A 526 20.72 -20.17 2.27
C TYR A 526 20.51 -21.12 3.46
N ASP A 527 21.41 -21.03 4.43
CA ASP A 527 21.31 -21.77 5.69
C ASP A 527 21.19 -20.76 6.85
N ALA A 528 20.06 -20.75 7.54
CA ALA A 528 19.78 -19.86 8.67
C ALA A 528 20.68 -20.07 9.90
N GLY A 529 21.56 -21.10 9.87
CA GLY A 529 22.47 -21.46 10.96
C GLY A 529 23.92 -20.96 10.81
N GLN A 530 24.25 -20.18 9.76
CA GLN A 530 25.60 -19.62 9.55
C GLN A 530 25.68 -18.13 9.97
#